data_72d24bf9d0da33cc877bf9e62791f8b5
#
_entry.id   72d24bf9d0da33cc877bf9e62791f8b5
#
_cell.length_a   1.000
_cell.length_b   1.000
_cell.length_c   1.000
_cell.angle_alpha   90.00
_cell.angle_beta   90.00
_cell.angle_gamma   90.00
#
_symmetry.space_group_name_H-M   'P 1'
#
loop_
_entity.id
_entity.type
_entity.pdbx_description
1 polymer ?
#
loop_
_entity_poly.entity_id
_entity_poly.type
_entity_poly.pdbx_seq_one_letter_code
_entity_poly.pdbx_strand_id
1 'polypeptide(L)'
;LPIDIFSEKLSSSFGINNNYCQNIKLSSEIDYPNGNYIDVNIDNDKCSWKKLGISWNNWLYSDLSKSIYGVYLEFDIKIDKFSSPKIFIEDYNGKKMALNLLKYIIEDKTNNWQKIKIALKDFPIKKSEIDLKRIKNISFDFTNKDKLKIDNIKFTN
;
A
#
# COMPACT_ATOMS: atom_id res chain seq x y z
N LEU A 1 9.46 -0.51 15.33
CA LEU A 1 8.83 -1.45 14.41
C LEU A 1 8.48 -2.76 15.12
N PRO A 2 7.39 -3.45 14.76
CA PRO A 2 6.57 -3.19 13.57
C PRO A 2 5.64 -1.98 13.72
N ILE A 3 5.15 -1.47 12.56
CA ILE A 3 4.06 -0.53 12.48
C ILE A 3 2.96 -1.20 11.67
N ASP A 4 1.93 -1.68 12.35
CA ASP A 4 0.77 -2.30 11.72
C ASP A 4 -0.17 -1.21 11.20
N ILE A 5 -0.44 -1.25 9.90
CA ILE A 5 -1.29 -0.29 9.20
C ILE A 5 -2.68 -0.88 8.99
N PHE A 6 -2.73 -2.05 8.38
CA PHE A 6 -3.97 -2.77 8.12
C PHE A 6 -3.77 -4.28 8.32
N SER A 7 -4.67 -4.88 9.11
CA SER A 7 -4.82 -6.33 9.28
C SER A 7 -6.25 -6.54 9.75
N GLU A 8 -7.09 -7.29 9.06
CA GLU A 8 -8.53 -7.43 9.34
C GLU A 8 -9.29 -6.08 9.37
N LYS A 9 -8.67 -5.05 9.88
CA LYS A 9 -9.16 -3.67 9.95
C LYS A 9 -8.00 -2.68 9.91
N LEU A 10 -8.32 -1.44 9.59
CA LEU A 10 -7.35 -0.36 9.67
C LEU A 10 -6.98 -0.09 11.14
N SER A 11 -5.69 0.05 11.42
CA SER A 11 -5.21 0.46 12.74
C SER A 11 -5.72 1.88 13.06
N SER A 12 -6.02 2.16 14.33
CA SER A 12 -6.60 3.42 14.78
C SER A 12 -5.76 4.66 14.48
N SER A 13 -4.45 4.48 14.28
CA SER A 13 -3.53 5.56 13.91
C SER A 13 -3.60 5.98 12.45
N PHE A 14 -4.41 5.34 11.63
CA PHE A 14 -4.46 5.55 10.18
C PHE A 14 -5.87 5.83 9.68
N GLY A 15 -5.95 6.54 8.56
CA GLY A 15 -7.17 6.78 7.80
C GLY A 15 -6.98 6.48 6.32
N ILE A 16 -8.05 6.02 5.66
CA ILE A 16 -8.09 5.81 4.21
C ILE A 16 -8.61 7.09 3.53
N ASN A 17 -7.88 7.58 2.54
CA ASN A 17 -8.15 8.85 1.85
C ASN A 17 -8.90 8.66 0.53
N ASN A 18 -9.90 7.77 0.47
CA ASN A 18 -10.49 7.48 -0.83
C ASN A 18 -11.98 7.13 -0.77
N ASN A 19 -12.68 7.83 0.08
CA ASN A 19 -14.06 7.54 0.43
C ASN A 19 -15.10 7.83 -0.66
N TYR A 20 -14.71 8.40 -1.81
CA TYR A 20 -15.66 8.87 -2.82
C TYR A 20 -15.82 7.90 -3.99
N CYS A 21 -14.94 6.92 -4.13
CA CYS A 21 -14.98 5.94 -5.19
C CYS A 21 -15.24 4.55 -4.61
N GLN A 22 -16.37 3.95 -4.95
CA GLN A 22 -16.72 2.60 -4.49
C GLN A 22 -15.87 1.48 -5.11
N ASN A 23 -14.88 1.83 -5.93
CA ASN A 23 -13.95 0.87 -6.54
C ASN A 23 -12.91 0.35 -5.54
N ILE A 24 -12.73 1.02 -4.41
CA ILE A 24 -11.83 0.61 -3.35
C ILE A 24 -12.59 0.65 -2.04
N LYS A 25 -12.72 -0.48 -1.37
CA LYS A 25 -13.50 -0.61 -0.14
C LYS A 25 -12.94 -1.71 0.75
N LEU A 26 -13.27 -1.62 2.05
CA LEU A 26 -13.07 -2.74 2.96
C LEU A 26 -14.06 -3.85 2.60
N SER A 27 -13.58 -5.09 2.57
CA SER A 27 -14.43 -6.23 2.30
C SER A 27 -15.41 -6.47 3.45
N SER A 28 -16.61 -6.96 3.11
CA SER A 28 -17.56 -7.54 4.06
C SER A 28 -17.45 -9.07 4.12
N GLU A 29 -16.61 -9.66 3.30
CA GLU A 29 -16.41 -11.09 3.17
C GLU A 29 -14.99 -11.47 3.62
N ILE A 30 -14.81 -12.72 3.99
CA ILE A 30 -13.52 -13.28 4.38
C ILE A 30 -12.95 -14.05 3.19
N ASP A 31 -11.66 -13.86 2.92
CA ASP A 31 -10.89 -14.62 1.93
C ASP A 31 -9.77 -15.40 2.62
N TYR A 32 -10.05 -16.63 2.99
CA TYR A 32 -9.08 -17.49 3.68
C TYR A 32 -7.79 -17.67 2.86
N PRO A 33 -6.59 -17.63 3.49
CA PRO A 33 -6.36 -17.53 4.93
C PRO A 33 -6.29 -16.08 5.47
N ASN A 34 -6.48 -15.07 4.64
CA ASN A 34 -6.20 -13.66 4.97
C ASN A 34 -7.34 -12.94 5.70
N GLY A 35 -8.54 -13.50 5.79
CA GLY A 35 -9.64 -12.83 6.47
C GLY A 35 -10.21 -11.62 5.70
N ASN A 36 -10.45 -10.50 6.37
CA ASN A 36 -10.90 -9.25 5.75
C ASN A 36 -9.75 -8.59 4.98
N TYR A 37 -10.09 -7.89 3.90
CA TYR A 37 -9.10 -7.28 3.00
C TYR A 37 -9.62 -5.97 2.42
N ILE A 38 -8.73 -5.21 1.78
CA ILE A 38 -9.09 -4.07 0.95
C ILE A 38 -9.33 -4.57 -0.46
N ASP A 39 -10.57 -4.41 -0.94
CA ASP A 39 -10.98 -4.81 -2.29
C ASP A 39 -10.81 -3.65 -3.26
N VAL A 40 -10.06 -3.88 -4.34
CA VAL A 40 -9.78 -2.93 -5.41
C VAL A 40 -10.37 -3.46 -6.70
N ASN A 41 -11.33 -2.74 -7.28
CA ASN A 41 -11.96 -3.09 -8.54
C ASN A 41 -12.11 -1.86 -9.44
N ILE A 42 -11.13 -1.62 -10.31
CA ILE A 42 -11.07 -0.48 -11.23
C ILE A 42 -11.59 -0.90 -12.61
N ASP A 43 -12.79 -1.45 -12.68
CA ASP A 43 -13.36 -1.96 -13.93
C ASP A 43 -14.13 -0.91 -14.74
N ASN A 44 -14.52 0.20 -14.15
CA ASN A 44 -15.27 1.21 -14.87
C ASN A 44 -14.71 2.61 -14.64
N ASP A 45 -14.80 3.43 -15.70
CA ASP A 45 -14.27 4.79 -15.74
C ASP A 45 -15.07 5.83 -14.93
N LYS A 46 -16.01 5.39 -14.10
CA LYS A 46 -16.86 6.28 -13.31
C LYS A 46 -16.12 7.05 -12.22
N CYS A 47 -14.93 6.58 -11.84
CA CYS A 47 -14.08 7.24 -10.87
C CYS A 47 -12.78 7.71 -11.50
N SER A 48 -12.54 9.01 -11.46
CA SER A 48 -11.23 9.58 -11.83
C SER A 48 -10.14 9.22 -10.82
N TRP A 49 -10.49 8.77 -9.63
CA TRP A 49 -9.59 8.46 -8.53
C TRP A 49 -9.26 6.97 -8.49
N LYS A 50 -8.04 6.62 -8.87
CA LYS A 50 -7.54 5.23 -8.98
C LYS A 50 -6.43 4.95 -7.98
N LYS A 51 -6.59 5.43 -6.76
CA LYS A 51 -5.55 5.45 -5.76
C LYS A 51 -6.11 5.05 -4.39
N LEU A 52 -5.41 4.14 -3.71
CA LEU A 52 -5.60 3.88 -2.29
C LEU A 52 -4.56 4.69 -1.51
N GLY A 53 -4.98 5.72 -0.80
CA GLY A 53 -4.13 6.47 0.11
C GLY A 53 -4.41 6.09 1.56
N ILE A 54 -3.36 5.82 2.33
CA ILE A 54 -3.44 5.55 3.77
C ILE A 54 -2.52 6.53 4.48
N SER A 55 -3.11 7.41 5.30
CA SER A 55 -2.39 8.46 6.02
C SER A 55 -2.42 8.22 7.51
N TRP A 56 -1.37 8.68 8.22
CA TRP A 56 -1.40 8.80 9.67
C TRP A 56 -2.42 9.85 10.09
N ASN A 57 -3.25 9.53 11.09
CA ASN A 57 -4.25 10.43 11.66
C ASN A 57 -3.62 11.48 12.60
N ASN A 58 -4.38 12.53 12.89
CA ASN A 58 -4.07 13.51 13.95
C ASN A 58 -2.66 14.12 13.87
N TRP A 59 -2.19 14.41 12.63
CA TRP A 59 -0.86 14.99 12.41
C TRP A 59 0.30 14.07 12.82
N LEU A 60 0.02 12.80 13.08
CA LEU A 60 1.04 11.79 13.37
C LEU A 60 1.89 11.50 12.13
N TYR A 61 3.06 10.98 12.37
CA TYR A 61 3.99 10.51 11.35
C TYR A 61 4.91 9.43 11.94
N SER A 62 5.67 8.76 11.11
CA SER A 62 6.68 7.80 11.55
C SER A 62 8.08 8.18 11.10
N ASP A 63 9.04 7.92 11.97
CA ASP A 63 10.47 8.03 11.67
C ASP A 63 11.01 6.68 11.19
N LEU A 64 11.26 6.57 9.90
CA LEU A 64 11.86 5.40 9.26
C LEU A 64 13.35 5.58 8.96
N SER A 65 13.97 6.70 9.41
CA SER A 65 15.34 7.04 9.06
C SER A 65 16.40 6.21 9.79
N LYS A 66 16.04 5.66 10.95
CA LYS A 66 17.01 5.04 11.87
C LYS A 66 17.57 3.70 11.41
N SER A 67 16.94 3.04 10.45
CA SER A 67 17.32 1.69 10.02
C SER A 67 16.98 1.43 8.56
N ILE A 68 17.37 2.32 7.66
CA ILE A 68 17.02 2.23 6.23
C ILE A 68 17.31 0.85 5.63
N TYR A 69 18.40 0.20 6.04
CA TYR A 69 18.81 -1.10 5.53
C TYR A 69 18.02 -2.28 6.15
N GLY A 70 17.35 -2.07 7.25
CA GLY A 70 16.59 -3.10 7.96
C GLY A 70 15.09 -2.83 8.02
N VAL A 71 14.56 -1.83 7.29
CA VAL A 71 13.14 -1.53 7.23
C VAL A 71 12.53 -2.06 5.94
N TYR A 72 11.42 -2.74 6.08
CA TYR A 72 10.65 -3.31 4.97
C TYR A 72 9.20 -2.83 5.03
N LEU A 73 8.63 -2.54 3.88
CA LEU A 73 7.18 -2.47 3.69
C LEU A 73 6.70 -3.85 3.27
N GLU A 74 5.80 -4.43 4.05
CA GLU A 74 5.20 -5.74 3.77
C GLU A 74 3.70 -5.61 3.59
N PHE A 75 3.15 -6.40 2.69
CA PHE A 75 1.71 -6.59 2.53
C PHE A 75 1.44 -7.87 1.75
N ASP A 76 0.22 -8.38 1.87
CA ASP A 76 -0.27 -9.48 1.06
C ASP A 76 -1.11 -8.93 -0.08
N ILE A 77 -0.98 -9.50 -1.27
CA ILE A 77 -1.75 -9.12 -2.46
C ILE A 77 -2.28 -10.36 -3.17
N LYS A 78 -3.52 -10.27 -3.64
CA LYS A 78 -4.14 -11.28 -4.51
C LYS A 78 -4.65 -10.58 -5.75
N ILE A 79 -4.12 -10.95 -6.91
CA ILE A 79 -4.39 -10.29 -8.18
C ILE A 79 -5.23 -11.23 -9.05
N ASP A 80 -6.42 -10.79 -9.43
CA ASP A 80 -7.30 -11.57 -10.30
C ASP A 80 -6.81 -11.57 -11.74
N LYS A 81 -6.22 -10.44 -12.17
CA LYS A 81 -5.63 -10.27 -13.49
C LYS A 81 -4.29 -9.57 -13.31
N PHE A 82 -3.25 -10.11 -13.92
CA PHE A 82 -1.89 -9.56 -13.81
C PHE A 82 -1.89 -8.05 -14.06
N SER A 83 -1.35 -7.32 -13.10
CA SER A 83 -1.15 -5.89 -13.14
C SER A 83 0.06 -5.51 -12.28
N SER A 84 0.56 -4.31 -12.47
CA SER A 84 1.71 -3.80 -11.72
C SER A 84 1.43 -2.41 -11.18
N PRO A 85 0.67 -2.29 -10.08
CA PRO A 85 0.43 -1.02 -9.45
C PRO A 85 1.74 -0.38 -8.98
N LYS A 86 1.75 0.94 -8.84
CA LYS A 86 2.84 1.67 -8.21
C LYS A 86 2.53 1.90 -6.74
N ILE A 87 3.56 1.86 -5.92
CA ILE A 87 3.47 2.25 -4.53
C ILE A 87 4.26 3.52 -4.27
N PHE A 88 3.69 4.41 -3.48
CA PHE A 88 4.29 5.68 -3.08
C PHE A 88 4.42 5.74 -1.57
N ILE A 89 5.52 6.31 -1.11
CA ILE A 89 5.71 6.73 0.27
C ILE A 89 5.89 8.24 0.25
N GLU A 90 5.19 8.95 1.12
CA GLU A 90 5.16 10.41 1.15
C GLU A 90 5.51 10.94 2.53
N ASP A 91 6.32 11.99 2.58
CA ASP A 91 6.64 12.69 3.80
C ASP A 91 5.65 13.81 4.13
N TYR A 92 5.84 14.44 5.28
CA TYR A 92 4.99 15.51 5.78
C TYR A 92 5.01 16.77 4.90
N ASN A 93 6.04 16.98 4.11
CA ASN A 93 6.20 18.12 3.20
C ASN A 93 5.66 17.83 1.78
N GLY A 94 5.10 16.63 1.56
CA GLY A 94 4.56 16.23 0.27
C GLY A 94 5.59 15.69 -0.72
N LYS A 95 6.83 15.45 -0.29
CA LYS A 95 7.84 14.76 -1.12
C LYS A 95 7.50 13.27 -1.18
N LYS A 96 7.64 12.70 -2.37
CA LYS A 96 7.24 11.31 -2.65
C LYS A 96 8.38 10.51 -3.26
N MET A 97 8.47 9.27 -2.87
CA MET A 97 9.26 8.27 -3.59
C MET A 97 8.32 7.16 -4.08
N ALA A 98 8.57 6.66 -5.27
CA ALA A 98 7.71 5.69 -5.93
C ALA A 98 8.48 4.46 -6.38
N LEU A 99 7.77 3.33 -6.44
CA LEU A 99 8.30 2.07 -6.91
C LEU A 99 7.21 1.29 -7.64
N ASN A 100 7.55 0.73 -8.80
CA ASN A 100 6.65 -0.16 -9.53
C ASN A 100 6.72 -1.57 -8.94
N LEU A 101 5.57 -2.17 -8.68
CA LEU A 101 5.48 -3.51 -8.06
C LEU A 101 5.78 -4.66 -9.02
N LEU A 102 5.99 -4.39 -10.32
CA LEU A 102 6.17 -5.43 -11.35
C LEU A 102 7.19 -6.50 -10.95
N LYS A 103 8.34 -6.10 -10.44
CA LYS A 103 9.41 -7.05 -10.07
C LYS A 103 9.14 -7.87 -8.79
N TYR A 104 8.13 -7.49 -8.02
CA TYR A 104 7.76 -8.19 -6.77
C TYR A 104 6.56 -9.12 -6.95
N ILE A 105 5.78 -8.94 -8.00
CA ILE A 105 4.58 -9.72 -8.28
C ILE A 105 4.95 -10.93 -9.12
N ILE A 106 4.54 -12.10 -8.69
CA ILE A 106 4.76 -13.37 -9.39
C ILE A 106 3.53 -13.67 -10.24
N GLU A 107 3.67 -13.65 -11.57
CA GLU A 107 2.58 -13.85 -12.52
C GLU A 107 1.90 -15.22 -12.34
N ASP A 108 2.66 -16.28 -12.12
CA ASP A 108 2.16 -17.64 -11.89
C ASP A 108 1.30 -17.76 -10.62
N LYS A 109 1.31 -16.76 -9.73
CA LYS A 109 0.48 -16.69 -8.54
C LYS A 109 -0.79 -15.86 -8.72
N THR A 110 -1.21 -15.56 -9.93
CA THR A 110 -2.51 -14.93 -10.22
C THR A 110 -3.63 -15.71 -9.55
N ASN A 111 -4.58 -15.01 -8.95
CA ASN A 111 -5.67 -15.54 -8.11
C ASN A 111 -5.22 -16.26 -6.83
N ASN A 112 -3.98 -16.11 -6.43
CA ASN A 112 -3.46 -16.60 -5.14
C ASN A 112 -2.90 -15.46 -4.31
N TRP A 113 -3.02 -15.55 -2.99
CA TRP A 113 -2.36 -14.63 -2.09
C TRP A 113 -0.83 -14.78 -2.17
N GLN A 114 -0.15 -13.67 -2.32
CA GLN A 114 1.31 -13.62 -2.30
C GLN A 114 1.78 -12.50 -1.37
N LYS A 115 2.82 -12.79 -0.60
CA LYS A 115 3.44 -11.80 0.28
C LYS A 115 4.44 -10.97 -0.50
N ILE A 116 4.28 -9.67 -0.41
CA ILE A 116 5.22 -8.70 -0.95
C ILE A 116 6.05 -8.14 0.19
N LYS A 117 7.36 -8.11 0.00
CA LYS A 117 8.31 -7.52 0.95
C LYS A 117 9.27 -6.63 0.19
N ILE A 118 9.21 -5.34 0.46
CA ILE A 118 9.99 -4.31 -0.24
C ILE A 118 10.94 -3.66 0.76
N ALA A 119 12.23 -3.77 0.53
CA ALA A 119 13.20 -3.06 1.36
C ALA A 119 13.08 -1.55 1.13
N LEU A 120 13.08 -0.76 2.18
CA LEU A 120 12.98 0.70 2.09
C LEU A 120 14.11 1.29 1.22
N LYS A 121 15.30 0.69 1.28
CA LYS A 121 16.47 1.08 0.45
C LYS A 121 16.26 0.91 -1.06
N ASP A 122 15.29 0.10 -1.49
CA ASP A 122 15.00 -0.13 -2.90
C ASP A 122 14.20 1.02 -3.53
N PHE A 123 13.63 1.89 -2.72
CA PHE A 123 13.02 3.14 -3.18
C PHE A 123 14.09 4.19 -3.53
N PRO A 124 13.79 5.12 -4.45
CA PRO A 124 14.73 6.15 -4.87
C PRO A 124 14.85 7.30 -3.84
N ILE A 125 15.30 6.98 -2.62
CA ILE A 125 15.32 7.90 -1.47
C ILE A 125 16.06 9.19 -1.79
N LYS A 126 17.31 9.10 -2.29
CA LYS A 126 18.13 10.27 -2.57
C LYS A 126 17.53 11.16 -3.67
N LYS A 127 17.02 10.55 -4.75
CA LYS A 127 16.44 11.27 -5.88
C LYS A 127 15.15 11.99 -5.52
N SER A 128 14.37 11.42 -4.61
CA SER A 128 13.07 11.96 -4.19
C SER A 128 13.20 13.12 -3.20
N GLU A 129 14.34 13.27 -2.54
CA GLU A 129 14.57 14.24 -1.45
C GLU A 129 13.57 14.07 -0.29
N ILE A 130 13.06 12.86 -0.10
CA ILE A 130 12.07 12.56 0.95
C ILE A 130 12.69 12.64 2.35
N ASP A 131 11.95 13.21 3.29
CA ASP A 131 12.32 13.21 4.70
C ASP A 131 11.79 11.95 5.40
N LEU A 132 12.64 10.93 5.53
CA LEU A 132 12.29 9.67 6.18
C LEU A 132 11.99 9.80 7.68
N LYS A 133 12.31 10.93 8.32
CA LYS A 133 11.96 11.18 9.73
C LYS A 133 10.49 11.50 9.92
N ARG A 134 9.78 11.87 8.85
CA ARG A 134 8.42 12.38 8.93
C ARG A 134 7.51 11.78 7.86
N ILE A 135 7.48 10.46 7.77
CA ILE A 135 6.60 9.75 6.84
C ILE A 135 5.16 9.81 7.35
N LYS A 136 4.24 10.22 6.48
CA LYS A 136 2.83 10.41 6.83
C LYS A 136 1.82 9.71 5.94
N ASN A 137 2.23 9.22 4.77
CA ASN A 137 1.31 8.59 3.83
C ASN A 137 1.99 7.50 3.03
N ILE A 138 1.25 6.43 2.79
CA ILE A 138 1.54 5.46 1.74
C ILE A 138 0.37 5.41 0.78
N SER A 139 0.63 5.17 -0.50
CA SER A 139 -0.45 5.02 -1.47
C SER A 139 -0.12 4.02 -2.55
N PHE A 140 -1.16 3.39 -3.05
CA PHE A 140 -1.12 2.49 -4.20
C PHE A 140 -1.84 3.18 -5.36
N ASP A 141 -1.17 3.33 -6.49
CA ASP A 141 -1.76 3.84 -7.72
C ASP A 141 -2.08 2.69 -8.65
N PHE A 142 -3.34 2.61 -9.06
CA PHE A 142 -3.87 1.55 -9.89
C PHE A 142 -4.08 2.01 -11.33
N THR A 143 -4.11 1.04 -12.25
CA THR A 143 -4.49 1.26 -13.65
C THR A 143 -5.99 1.13 -13.84
N ASN A 144 -6.49 1.44 -15.05
CA ASN A 144 -7.92 1.35 -15.39
C ASN A 144 -8.54 -0.04 -15.36
N LYS A 145 -7.72 -1.08 -15.18
CA LYS A 145 -8.16 -2.47 -15.26
C LYS A 145 -7.73 -3.31 -14.07
N ASP A 146 -7.24 -2.66 -13.02
CA ASP A 146 -6.79 -3.37 -11.84
C ASP A 146 -7.96 -3.96 -11.07
N LYS A 147 -7.85 -5.25 -10.76
CA LYS A 147 -8.74 -5.99 -9.89
C LYS A 147 -7.90 -6.86 -8.97
N LEU A 148 -7.85 -6.48 -7.69
CA LEU A 148 -6.97 -7.10 -6.72
C LEU A 148 -7.47 -6.89 -5.28
N LYS A 149 -6.88 -7.63 -4.36
CA LYS A 149 -7.12 -7.53 -2.93
C LYS A 149 -5.81 -7.27 -2.22
N ILE A 150 -5.82 -6.45 -1.17
CA ILE A 150 -4.65 -6.11 -0.37
C ILE A 150 -4.96 -6.33 1.10
N ASP A 151 -4.00 -6.90 1.84
CA ASP A 151 -4.11 -7.17 3.26
C ASP A 151 -2.75 -7.10 3.97
N ASN A 152 -2.75 -7.15 5.29
CA ASN A 152 -1.57 -7.23 6.15
C ASN A 152 -0.49 -6.18 5.86
N ILE A 153 -0.92 -4.92 5.66
CA ILE A 153 0.00 -3.82 5.35
C ILE A 153 0.71 -3.38 6.63
N LYS A 154 2.04 -3.40 6.61
CA LYS A 154 2.87 -2.99 7.76
C LYS A 154 4.29 -2.61 7.36
N PHE A 155 4.95 -1.84 8.22
CA PHE A 155 6.41 -1.71 8.21
C PHE A 155 7.02 -2.66 9.24
N THR A 156 8.08 -3.35 8.86
CA THR A 156 8.81 -4.31 9.72
C THR A 156 10.32 -4.06 9.71
N ASN A 157 11.02 -4.75 10.62
CA ASN A 157 12.49 -4.87 10.59
C ASN A 157 12.91 -6.06 9.74
#